data_909fd49ae96074d2bd70d80d882cf6f5
#
_entry.id   909fd49ae96074d2bd70d80d882cf6f5
#
_cell.length_a   1.000
_cell.length_b   1.000
_cell.length_c   1.000
_cell.angle_alpha   90.00
_cell.angle_beta   90.00
_cell.angle_gamma   90.00
#
_symmetry.space_group_name_H-M   'P 1'
#
loop_
_entity.id
_entity.type
_entity.pdbx_description
1 polymer ?
#
loop_
_entity_poly.entity_id
_entity_poly.type
_entity_poly.pdbx_seq_one_letter_code
_entity_poly.pdbx_strand_id
1 'polypeptide(L)'
;PTSAADIEAMRAADWTFSNNSPCIDKGVADNDAPAYDIKGTVRPKGTGYDLGAYEYDPEAKDVAVQSVSLTLKSLSIEEEQQQWLSAIVLPSDASNKKVSWNSLNNSIAVVEGGLVTGKGIGETKIIVTTLDGNFKDTCHITVTEKPVIIIHPDVLEADKLSQDDYTIPSYIKMLMAKEAARA
;
A
#
# COMPACT_ATOMS: atom_id res chain seq x y z
N PRO A 1 15.78 16.52 -6.11
CA PRO A 1 14.58 15.78 -6.54
C PRO A 1 13.54 16.77 -7.01
N THR A 2 13.12 16.66 -8.26
CA THR A 2 12.20 17.63 -8.90
C THR A 2 10.84 17.04 -9.20
N SER A 3 10.66 15.73 -8.98
CA SER A 3 9.39 15.03 -9.21
C SER A 3 8.94 14.22 -7.99
N ALA A 4 7.66 13.90 -7.92
CA ALA A 4 7.10 13.01 -6.90
C ALA A 4 7.75 11.61 -6.97
N ALA A 5 8.08 11.14 -8.19
CA ALA A 5 8.76 9.85 -8.40
C ALA A 5 10.18 9.85 -7.82
N ASP A 6 10.92 10.97 -7.93
CA ASP A 6 12.27 11.10 -7.33
C ASP A 6 12.19 11.04 -5.80
N ILE A 7 11.19 11.70 -5.21
CA ILE A 7 10.97 11.70 -3.77
C ILE A 7 10.62 10.29 -3.27
N GLU A 8 9.80 9.56 -4.00
CA GLU A 8 9.43 8.19 -3.66
C GLU A 8 10.62 7.22 -3.79
N ALA A 9 11.42 7.37 -4.85
CA ALA A 9 12.66 6.62 -5.02
C ALA A 9 13.65 6.88 -3.88
N MET A 10 13.77 8.14 -3.44
CA MET A 10 14.62 8.49 -2.29
C MET A 10 14.10 7.89 -0.98
N ARG A 11 12.79 7.86 -0.76
CA ARG A 11 12.18 7.22 0.43
C ARG A 11 12.37 5.71 0.43
N ALA A 12 12.31 5.10 -0.77
CA ALA A 12 12.49 3.67 -0.94
C ALA A 12 13.96 3.22 -0.91
N ALA A 13 14.91 4.15 -1.09
CA ALA A 13 16.32 3.84 -1.07
C ALA A 13 16.79 3.35 0.30
N ASP A 14 17.72 2.40 0.30
CA ASP A 14 18.43 2.00 1.50
C ASP A 14 19.61 2.94 1.73
N TRP A 15 19.50 3.78 2.75
CA TRP A 15 20.53 4.75 3.14
C TRP A 15 21.46 4.21 4.22
N THR A 16 21.39 2.92 4.55
CA THR A 16 22.30 2.30 5.51
C THR A 16 23.68 2.09 4.88
N PHE A 17 24.71 2.10 5.73
CA PHE A 17 26.07 1.88 5.28
C PHE A 17 26.30 0.43 4.88
N SER A 18 27.08 0.23 3.80
CA SER A 18 27.75 -1.05 3.59
C SER A 18 28.96 -1.16 4.53
N ASN A 19 29.40 -2.38 4.81
CA ASN A 19 30.57 -2.68 5.66
C ASN A 19 31.91 -2.02 5.22
N ASN A 20 31.96 -1.50 3.99
CA ASN A 20 33.12 -0.83 3.42
C ASN A 20 32.89 0.68 3.21
N SER A 21 31.84 1.25 3.80
CA SER A 21 31.56 2.68 3.64
C SER A 21 32.70 3.54 4.21
N PRO A 22 33.20 4.53 3.45
CA PRO A 22 34.20 5.47 3.98
C PRO A 22 33.65 6.39 5.06
N CYS A 23 32.35 6.35 5.34
CA CYS A 23 31.69 7.15 6.38
C CYS A 23 31.73 6.51 7.75
N ILE A 24 32.09 5.21 7.85
CA ILE A 24 32.16 4.49 9.13
C ILE A 24 33.31 5.06 9.97
N ASP A 25 33.02 5.36 11.24
CA ASP A 25 33.98 5.92 12.23
C ASP A 25 34.65 7.24 11.78
N LYS A 26 33.99 8.06 10.96
CA LYS A 26 34.53 9.34 10.45
C LYS A 26 33.79 10.57 10.96
N GLY A 27 32.77 10.38 11.75
CA GLY A 27 32.04 11.47 12.40
C GLY A 27 32.83 12.03 13.58
N VAL A 28 32.57 13.27 13.95
CA VAL A 28 33.15 13.94 15.10
C VAL A 28 32.17 13.82 16.26
N ALA A 29 32.66 13.34 17.40
CA ALA A 29 31.91 13.38 18.64
C ALA A 29 31.83 14.83 19.13
N ASP A 30 30.63 15.36 19.30
CA ASP A 30 30.37 16.60 20.01
C ASP A 30 29.31 16.38 21.10
N ASN A 31 29.11 17.38 21.95
CA ASN A 31 28.17 17.29 23.06
C ASN A 31 26.69 17.25 22.60
N ASP A 32 26.42 17.58 21.37
CA ASP A 32 25.09 17.61 20.76
C ASP A 32 24.81 16.38 19.88
N ALA A 33 25.79 15.46 19.74
CA ALA A 33 25.61 14.24 18.98
C ALA A 33 24.53 13.35 19.64
N PRO A 34 23.50 12.92 18.89
CA PRO A 34 22.44 12.08 19.47
C PRO A 34 22.98 10.73 19.92
N ALA A 35 22.55 10.25 21.08
CA ALA A 35 22.96 8.96 21.63
C ALA A 35 22.49 7.74 20.81
N TYR A 36 21.55 7.94 19.90
CA TYR A 36 21.00 6.92 19.03
C TYR A 36 20.91 7.45 17.61
N ASP A 37 21.05 6.54 16.64
CA ASP A 37 20.80 6.84 15.25
C ASP A 37 19.29 6.88 14.93
N ILE A 38 18.92 7.15 13.67
CA ILE A 38 17.53 7.20 13.23
C ILE A 38 16.82 5.84 13.34
N LYS A 39 17.55 4.72 13.42
CA LYS A 39 17.01 3.37 13.65
C LYS A 39 17.01 2.95 15.10
N GLY A 40 17.57 3.75 16.00
CA GLY A 40 17.71 3.45 17.42
C GLY A 40 19.00 2.68 17.78
N THR A 41 19.95 2.59 16.87
CA THR A 41 21.29 2.03 17.16
C THR A 41 22.05 3.00 18.07
N VAL A 42 22.64 2.48 19.14
CA VAL A 42 23.46 3.29 20.08
C VAL A 42 24.68 3.85 19.33
N ARG A 43 24.99 5.11 19.58
CA ARG A 43 26.13 5.83 18.97
C ARG A 43 27.17 6.24 20.03
N PRO A 44 28.47 6.05 19.78
CA PRO A 44 29.04 5.30 18.66
C PRO A 44 28.93 3.79 18.87
N LYS A 45 28.84 3.01 17.79
CA LYS A 45 28.86 1.55 17.84
C LYS A 45 30.26 0.98 17.56
N GLY A 46 31.06 1.69 16.80
CA GLY A 46 32.45 1.36 16.45
C GLY A 46 33.49 2.12 17.29
N THR A 47 34.57 2.55 16.64
CA THR A 47 35.67 3.35 17.24
C THR A 47 35.36 4.85 17.28
N GLY A 48 34.34 5.30 16.52
CA GLY A 48 33.89 6.68 16.43
C GLY A 48 32.46 6.76 15.93
N TYR A 49 31.93 7.97 15.84
CA TYR A 49 30.64 8.22 15.20
C TYR A 49 30.74 8.03 13.70
N ASP A 50 29.67 7.53 13.08
CA ASP A 50 29.56 7.50 11.65
C ASP A 50 29.09 8.85 11.10
N LEU A 51 29.50 9.18 9.87
CA LEU A 51 29.00 10.36 9.18
C LEU A 51 27.56 10.10 8.71
N GLY A 52 26.62 10.90 9.20
CA GLY A 52 25.23 10.85 8.74
C GLY A 52 24.24 10.41 9.83
N ALA A 53 23.04 10.02 9.38
CA ALA A 53 21.91 9.72 10.23
C ALA A 53 21.88 8.28 10.77
N TYR A 54 22.77 7.43 10.27
CA TYR A 54 22.85 6.01 10.62
C TYR A 54 24.17 5.71 11.32
N GLU A 55 24.17 4.65 12.10
CA GLU A 55 25.35 4.07 12.73
C GLU A 55 25.53 2.64 12.21
N TYR A 56 26.72 2.30 11.76
CA TYR A 56 27.05 0.96 11.29
C TYR A 56 27.21 0.01 12.46
N ASP A 57 26.46 -1.05 12.50
CA ASP A 57 26.60 -2.12 13.48
C ASP A 57 27.19 -3.36 12.84
N PRO A 58 28.48 -3.66 13.05
CA PRO A 58 29.12 -4.86 12.48
C PRO A 58 28.57 -6.17 13.05
N GLU A 59 27.86 -6.09 14.18
CA GLU A 59 27.24 -7.27 14.82
C GLU A 59 25.76 -7.41 14.45
N ALA A 60 25.19 -6.46 13.70
CA ALA A 60 23.83 -6.55 13.23
C ALA A 60 23.69 -7.80 12.35
N LYS A 61 22.90 -8.75 12.82
CA LYS A 61 22.58 -9.93 12.02
C LYS A 61 21.68 -9.54 10.87
N ASP A 62 22.10 -9.83 9.67
CA ASP A 62 21.23 -9.77 8.51
C ASP A 62 20.24 -10.94 8.59
N VAL A 63 18.99 -10.62 8.89
CA VAL A 63 17.91 -11.59 8.98
C VAL A 63 17.19 -11.61 7.62
N ALA A 64 17.41 -12.69 6.88
CA ALA A 64 16.81 -12.86 5.57
C ALA A 64 15.29 -13.06 5.65
N VAL A 65 14.58 -12.58 4.63
CA VAL A 65 13.16 -12.88 4.44
C VAL A 65 12.98 -14.38 4.20
N GLN A 66 11.95 -14.97 4.80
CA GLN A 66 11.59 -16.38 4.65
C GLN A 66 10.27 -16.57 3.92
N SER A 67 9.36 -15.59 3.98
CA SER A 67 8.09 -15.64 3.28
C SER A 67 7.44 -14.29 3.15
N VAL A 68 6.46 -14.20 2.24
CA VAL A 68 5.50 -13.11 2.15
C VAL A 68 4.09 -13.67 2.01
N SER A 69 3.12 -13.02 2.60
CA SER A 69 1.71 -13.36 2.44
C SER A 69 0.84 -12.12 2.32
N LEU A 70 -0.18 -12.17 1.47
CA LEU A 70 -1.21 -11.15 1.38
C LEU A 70 -2.33 -11.42 2.37
N THR A 71 -2.87 -10.35 2.97
CA THR A 71 -4.01 -10.43 3.88
C THR A 71 -5.29 -10.90 3.20
N LEU A 72 -5.41 -10.65 1.88
CA LEU A 72 -6.51 -11.10 1.05
C LEU A 72 -5.99 -11.94 -0.13
N LYS A 73 -6.62 -13.07 -0.40
CA LYS A 73 -6.32 -13.93 -1.56
C LYS A 73 -7.23 -13.65 -2.75
N SER A 74 -8.36 -13.02 -2.51
CA SER A 74 -9.29 -12.52 -3.51
C SER A 74 -9.87 -11.18 -3.07
N LEU A 75 -10.15 -10.32 -4.03
CA LEU A 75 -10.72 -8.99 -3.82
C LEU A 75 -11.66 -8.68 -4.99
N SER A 76 -12.90 -8.31 -4.66
CA SER A 76 -13.86 -7.78 -5.63
C SER A 76 -14.03 -6.29 -5.37
N ILE A 77 -13.88 -5.49 -6.41
CA ILE A 77 -14.04 -4.02 -6.40
C ILE A 77 -14.83 -3.59 -7.62
N GLU A 78 -15.48 -2.45 -7.52
CA GLU A 78 -16.13 -1.82 -8.67
C GLU A 78 -15.12 -1.06 -9.53
N GLU A 79 -15.50 -0.76 -10.77
CA GLU A 79 -14.70 0.12 -11.63
C GLU A 79 -14.50 1.49 -10.94
N GLU A 80 -13.29 2.05 -11.00
CA GLU A 80 -12.81 3.26 -10.32
C GLU A 80 -12.69 3.17 -8.80
N GLN A 81 -13.14 2.09 -8.17
CA GLN A 81 -12.98 1.87 -6.74
C GLN A 81 -11.53 1.55 -6.39
N GLN A 82 -11.13 1.93 -5.17
CA GLN A 82 -9.80 1.69 -4.61
C GLN A 82 -9.88 0.88 -3.33
N GLN A 83 -8.93 -0.06 -3.16
CA GLN A 83 -8.83 -0.88 -1.96
C GLN A 83 -7.36 -1.20 -1.66
N TRP A 84 -6.99 -1.14 -0.38
CA TRP A 84 -5.66 -1.52 0.07
C TRP A 84 -5.49 -3.03 0.20
N LEU A 85 -4.39 -3.55 -0.36
CA LEU A 85 -3.84 -4.87 -0.06
C LEU A 85 -2.62 -4.68 0.85
N SER A 86 -2.55 -5.48 1.92
CA SER A 86 -1.41 -5.49 2.81
C SER A 86 -0.60 -6.78 2.65
N ALA A 87 0.72 -6.64 2.63
CA ALA A 87 1.65 -7.75 2.62
C ALA A 87 2.29 -7.94 4.00
N ILE A 88 2.35 -9.18 4.46
CA ILE A 88 3.03 -9.58 5.69
C ILE A 88 4.31 -10.30 5.28
N VAL A 89 5.46 -9.76 5.64
CA VAL A 89 6.78 -10.32 5.40
C VAL A 89 7.29 -10.96 6.68
N LEU A 90 7.77 -12.18 6.60
CA LEU A 90 8.30 -12.93 7.73
C LEU A 90 9.76 -13.32 7.51
N PRO A 91 10.56 -13.40 8.60
CA PRO A 91 10.17 -13.07 9.96
C PRO A 91 9.97 -11.55 10.17
N SER A 92 9.33 -11.16 11.28
CA SER A 92 8.99 -9.74 11.54
C SER A 92 10.23 -8.85 11.75
N ASP A 93 11.36 -9.45 12.12
CA ASP A 93 12.67 -8.83 12.28
C ASP A 93 13.57 -8.94 11.03
N ALA A 94 13.03 -9.39 9.88
CA ALA A 94 13.78 -9.40 8.62
C ALA A 94 14.36 -8.03 8.30
N SER A 95 15.64 -8.00 7.91
CA SER A 95 16.42 -6.78 7.70
C SER A 95 15.90 -5.97 6.51
N ASN A 96 15.43 -6.63 5.45
CA ASN A 96 14.89 -5.99 4.26
C ASN A 96 13.47 -6.52 3.94
N LYS A 97 12.44 -5.83 4.45
CA LYS A 97 11.03 -6.17 4.20
C LYS A 97 10.42 -5.46 3.00
N LYS A 98 11.24 -4.85 2.14
CA LYS A 98 10.76 -4.17 0.94
C LYS A 98 10.10 -5.14 -0.02
N VAL A 99 8.97 -4.72 -0.58
CA VAL A 99 8.21 -5.48 -1.57
C VAL A 99 7.97 -4.65 -2.83
N SER A 100 7.82 -5.35 -3.94
CA SER A 100 7.33 -4.79 -5.19
C SER A 100 5.96 -5.36 -5.51
N TRP A 101 5.14 -4.58 -6.20
CA TRP A 101 3.79 -4.93 -6.60
C TRP A 101 3.68 -4.97 -8.11
N ASN A 102 2.95 -5.92 -8.64
CA ASN A 102 2.71 -6.03 -10.07
C ASN A 102 1.29 -6.53 -10.36
N SER A 103 0.61 -5.89 -11.31
CA SER A 103 -0.64 -6.39 -11.88
C SER A 103 -0.34 -7.15 -13.16
N LEU A 104 -1.01 -8.28 -13.38
CA LEU A 104 -0.88 -9.04 -14.64
C LEU A 104 -1.65 -8.40 -15.79
N ASN A 105 -2.65 -7.55 -15.49
CA ASN A 105 -3.39 -6.79 -16.50
C ASN A 105 -3.79 -5.42 -15.97
N ASN A 106 -3.03 -4.40 -16.36
CA ASN A 106 -3.26 -3.01 -15.93
C ASN A 106 -4.52 -2.38 -16.57
N SER A 107 -5.10 -2.99 -17.59
CA SER A 107 -6.39 -2.53 -18.15
C SER A 107 -7.58 -2.91 -17.26
N ILE A 108 -7.42 -3.93 -16.39
CA ILE A 108 -8.46 -4.38 -15.46
C ILE A 108 -8.23 -3.77 -14.07
N ALA A 109 -7.01 -3.88 -13.53
CA ALA A 109 -6.66 -3.25 -12.27
C ALA A 109 -5.19 -2.85 -12.24
N VAL A 110 -4.88 -1.73 -11.61
CA VAL A 110 -3.52 -1.27 -11.32
C VAL A 110 -3.25 -1.36 -9.83
N VAL A 111 -1.97 -1.43 -9.46
CA VAL A 111 -1.53 -1.43 -8.06
C VAL A 111 -0.32 -0.52 -7.88
N GLU A 112 -0.39 0.34 -6.86
CA GLU A 112 0.69 1.24 -6.47
C GLU A 112 0.89 1.16 -4.96
N GLY A 113 2.05 0.67 -4.51
CA GLY A 113 2.37 0.54 -3.09
C GLY A 113 1.39 -0.33 -2.28
N GLY A 114 0.59 -1.19 -2.94
CA GLY A 114 -0.47 -1.98 -2.33
C GLY A 114 -1.88 -1.40 -2.49
N LEU A 115 -2.03 -0.16 -2.97
CA LEU A 115 -3.34 0.39 -3.32
C LEU A 115 -3.77 -0.14 -4.69
N VAL A 116 -4.82 -0.93 -4.72
CA VAL A 116 -5.44 -1.48 -5.93
C VAL A 116 -6.53 -0.56 -6.41
N THR A 117 -6.53 -0.23 -7.70
CA THR A 117 -7.59 0.56 -8.37
C THR A 117 -8.19 -0.24 -9.52
N GLY A 118 -9.51 -0.42 -9.53
CA GLY A 118 -10.25 -0.99 -10.67
C GLY A 118 -10.23 -0.05 -11.87
N LYS A 119 -9.94 -0.57 -13.05
CA LYS A 119 -9.85 0.21 -14.31
C LYS A 119 -10.84 -0.25 -15.37
N GLY A 120 -11.17 -1.51 -15.42
CA GLY A 120 -12.11 -2.07 -16.37
C GLY A 120 -12.64 -3.41 -15.89
N ILE A 121 -13.84 -3.74 -16.29
CA ILE A 121 -14.55 -4.97 -15.89
C ILE A 121 -13.76 -6.20 -16.30
N GLY A 122 -13.62 -7.17 -15.41
CA GLY A 122 -12.94 -8.43 -15.68
C GLY A 122 -12.15 -8.96 -14.49
N GLU A 123 -11.26 -9.91 -14.77
CA GLU A 123 -10.43 -10.56 -13.76
C GLU A 123 -8.95 -10.41 -14.07
N THR A 124 -8.16 -10.19 -13.03
CA THR A 124 -6.70 -10.15 -13.08
C THR A 124 -6.10 -10.68 -11.79
N LYS A 125 -4.77 -10.66 -11.71
CA LYS A 125 -4.03 -11.02 -10.51
C LYS A 125 -3.06 -9.93 -10.15
N ILE A 126 -2.96 -9.63 -8.87
CA ILE A 126 -1.91 -8.79 -8.31
C ILE A 126 -0.93 -9.68 -7.57
N ILE A 127 0.35 -9.48 -7.87
CA ILE A 127 1.46 -10.24 -7.28
C ILE A 127 2.29 -9.28 -6.45
N VAL A 128 2.54 -9.66 -5.21
CA VAL A 128 3.58 -9.06 -4.38
C VAL A 128 4.85 -9.90 -4.47
N THR A 129 6.01 -9.26 -4.50
CA THR A 129 7.31 -9.93 -4.52
C THR A 129 8.25 -9.23 -3.54
N THR A 130 8.90 -9.96 -2.64
CA THR A 130 9.93 -9.39 -1.77
C THR A 130 11.20 -9.10 -2.55
N LEU A 131 11.91 -8.02 -2.21
CA LEU A 131 13.20 -7.69 -2.79
C LEU A 131 14.30 -8.64 -2.30
N ASP A 132 14.20 -9.06 -1.03
CA ASP A 132 15.05 -10.09 -0.46
C ASP A 132 14.37 -11.45 -0.62
N GLY A 133 15.09 -12.41 -1.22
CA GLY A 133 14.64 -13.79 -1.41
C GLY A 133 13.61 -14.00 -2.53
N ASN A 134 13.06 -12.96 -3.17
CA ASN A 134 12.08 -13.05 -4.26
C ASN A 134 10.83 -13.91 -3.95
N PHE A 135 10.43 -13.99 -2.69
CA PHE A 135 9.18 -14.64 -2.28
C PHE A 135 7.97 -13.92 -2.87
N LYS A 136 6.98 -14.70 -3.27
CA LYS A 136 5.79 -14.17 -3.95
C LYS A 136 4.51 -14.64 -3.31
N ASP A 137 3.51 -13.78 -3.38
CA ASP A 137 2.13 -14.14 -3.10
C ASP A 137 1.18 -13.41 -4.07
N THR A 138 -0.03 -13.94 -4.24
CA THR A 138 -0.96 -13.50 -5.28
C THR A 138 -2.34 -13.29 -4.71
N CYS A 139 -2.98 -12.18 -5.12
CA CYS A 139 -4.39 -11.90 -4.91
C CYS A 139 -5.13 -11.92 -6.25
N HIS A 140 -6.28 -12.61 -6.32
CA HIS A 140 -7.19 -12.58 -7.45
C HIS A 140 -8.08 -11.36 -7.35
N ILE A 141 -8.15 -10.56 -8.40
CA ILE A 141 -8.95 -9.33 -8.47
C ILE A 141 -10.08 -9.54 -9.46
N THR A 142 -11.29 -9.26 -9.02
CA THR A 142 -12.47 -9.16 -9.89
C THR A 142 -12.94 -7.71 -9.87
N VAL A 143 -12.97 -7.07 -11.02
CA VAL A 143 -13.56 -5.74 -11.19
C VAL A 143 -14.94 -5.88 -11.81
N THR A 144 -15.93 -5.35 -11.11
CA THR A 144 -17.33 -5.38 -11.53
C THR A 144 -17.78 -4.01 -12.00
N GLU A 145 -18.88 -4.00 -12.73
CA GLU A 145 -19.53 -2.76 -13.15
C GLU A 145 -19.99 -1.96 -11.93
N LYS A 146 -19.81 -0.65 -12.02
CA LYS A 146 -20.34 0.28 -11.01
C LYS A 146 -21.86 0.35 -11.15
N PRO A 147 -22.64 0.14 -10.08
CA PRO A 147 -24.10 0.19 -10.17
C PRO A 147 -24.56 1.56 -10.69
N VAL A 148 -25.26 1.58 -11.80
CA VAL A 148 -25.90 2.78 -12.31
C VAL A 148 -27.24 2.95 -11.60
N ILE A 149 -27.34 3.96 -10.76
CA ILE A 149 -28.62 4.36 -10.16
C ILE A 149 -29.36 5.20 -11.20
N ILE A 150 -30.28 4.59 -11.93
CA ILE A 150 -31.17 5.31 -12.85
C ILE A 150 -32.27 5.93 -11.98
N ILE A 151 -32.18 7.23 -11.75
CA ILE A 151 -33.26 8.02 -11.15
C ILE A 151 -34.19 8.44 -12.29
N HIS A 152 -35.34 7.76 -12.40
CA HIS A 152 -36.35 8.13 -13.40
C HIS A 152 -36.89 9.54 -13.07
N PRO A 153 -36.97 10.46 -14.06
CA PRO A 153 -37.50 11.81 -13.86
C PRO A 153 -38.89 11.87 -13.23
N ASP A 154 -39.76 10.91 -13.59
CA ASP A 154 -41.12 10.79 -13.08
C ASP A 154 -41.22 10.53 -11.56
N VAL A 155 -40.11 10.03 -10.96
CA VAL A 155 -40.04 9.78 -9.53
C VAL A 155 -39.74 11.06 -8.75
N LEU A 156 -39.04 12.03 -9.38
CA LEU A 156 -38.76 13.35 -8.80
C LEU A 156 -40.03 14.22 -8.74
N GLU A 157 -40.99 14.03 -9.66
CA GLU A 157 -42.29 14.75 -9.62
C GLU A 157 -43.31 14.13 -8.65
N ALA A 158 -43.17 12.84 -8.33
CA ALA A 158 -44.08 12.16 -7.40
C ALA A 158 -43.79 12.49 -5.93
N ASP A 159 -42.66 13.09 -5.62
CA ASP A 159 -42.20 13.32 -4.26
C ASP A 159 -42.15 14.80 -3.89
N LYS A 160 -43.26 15.32 -3.39
CA LYS A 160 -43.27 16.45 -2.48
C LYS A 160 -42.83 16.07 -1.05
N LEU A 161 -42.26 14.88 -0.89
CA LEU A 161 -41.66 14.40 0.35
C LEU A 161 -40.19 14.78 0.35
N SER A 162 -39.75 15.51 1.36
CA SER A 162 -38.37 15.96 1.49
C SER A 162 -37.44 14.74 1.56
N GLN A 163 -36.27 14.88 0.90
CA GLN A 163 -35.19 13.86 0.90
C GLN A 163 -34.75 13.47 2.33
N ASP A 164 -35.11 14.27 3.33
CA ASP A 164 -34.70 14.12 4.73
C ASP A 164 -35.52 13.07 5.50
N ASP A 165 -36.67 12.62 4.93
CA ASP A 165 -37.57 11.67 5.61
C ASP A 165 -37.25 10.19 5.33
N TYR A 166 -36.26 9.90 4.46
CA TYR A 166 -35.93 8.52 4.08
C TYR A 166 -34.44 8.22 4.17
N THR A 167 -34.12 7.09 4.80
CA THR A 167 -32.79 6.50 4.66
C THR A 167 -32.58 5.96 3.24
N ILE A 168 -31.39 6.12 2.67
CA ILE A 168 -31.02 5.66 1.31
C ILE A 168 -31.53 4.25 0.98
N PRO A 169 -31.45 3.23 1.86
CA PRO A 169 -32.00 1.91 1.59
C PRO A 169 -33.53 1.87 1.45
N SER A 170 -34.26 2.70 2.20
CA SER A 170 -35.73 2.76 2.13
C SER A 170 -36.20 3.44 0.84
N TYR A 171 -35.49 4.46 0.41
CA TYR A 171 -35.76 5.15 -0.85
C TYR A 171 -35.53 4.24 -2.07
N ILE A 172 -34.44 3.50 -2.09
CA ILE A 172 -34.16 2.52 -3.16
C ILE A 172 -35.22 1.42 -3.20
N LYS A 173 -35.63 0.88 -2.03
CA LYS A 173 -36.71 -0.11 -1.95
C LYS A 173 -38.04 0.41 -2.48
N MET A 174 -38.37 1.67 -2.21
CA MET A 174 -39.58 2.32 -2.73
C MET A 174 -39.51 2.48 -4.25
N LEU A 175 -38.38 2.85 -4.82
CA LEU A 175 -38.14 2.93 -6.27
C LEU A 175 -38.36 1.58 -6.96
N MET A 176 -37.76 0.51 -6.42
CA MET A 176 -37.89 -0.85 -6.96
C MET A 176 -39.34 -1.36 -6.89
N ALA A 177 -40.06 -1.03 -5.80
CA ALA A 177 -41.48 -1.42 -5.66
C ALA A 177 -42.38 -0.67 -6.66
N LYS A 178 -42.11 0.61 -6.96
CA LYS A 178 -42.86 1.37 -7.97
C LYS A 178 -42.61 0.88 -9.42
N GLU A 179 -41.38 0.44 -9.74
CA GLU A 179 -41.07 -0.16 -11.03
C GLU A 179 -41.75 -1.51 -11.22
N ALA A 180 -41.75 -2.37 -10.19
CA ALA A 180 -42.45 -3.66 -10.22
C ALA A 180 -43.97 -3.52 -10.35
N ALA A 181 -44.57 -2.41 -9.90
CA ALA A 181 -46.01 -2.15 -10.02
C ALA A 181 -46.39 -1.54 -11.40
N ARG A 182 -45.44 -1.19 -12.24
CA ARG A 182 -45.65 -0.67 -13.63
C ARG A 182 -45.44 -1.74 -14.72
N ALA A 183 -44.86 -2.90 -14.38
CA ALA A 183 -44.68 -4.04 -15.25
C ALA A 183 -45.90 -4.98 -15.19
#